data_36335bc239b69f37b008497bd7c123b0
#
_entry.id   36335bc239b69f37b008497bd7c123b0
#
_cell.length_a   1.000
_cell.length_b   1.000
_cell.length_c   1.000
_cell.angle_alpha   90.00
_cell.angle_beta   90.00
_cell.angle_gamma   90.00
#
_symmetry.space_group_name_H-M   'P 1'
#
loop_
_entity.id
_entity.type
_entity.pdbx_description
1 polymer ?
#
loop_
_entity_poly.entity_id
_entity_poly.type
_entity_poly.pdbx_seq_one_letter_code
_entity_poly.pdbx_strand_id
1 'polypeptide(L)'
;QTEGEFGSNGAVEVAQRLAAENGLYMPFQYGNPANPRAHYEGTAEEIVRDCPEVDVFVAGLGTGGTLMGSSRRLKEHRADIRVIACEPLQGDPVSGLRSLDDGFVPPILDLARLDRKLLVGNRDAILMTRRLAAEEGIFAGVSSGAVIHTCARVAARMTRGTVVGIVCDGGWKYLSSGLWTDDVDAVEDRVDNGIFW
;
A
#
# COMPACT_ATOMS: atom_id res chain seq x y z
N GLN A 1 -10.69 -8.52 20.39
CA GLN A 1 -10.88 -7.22 19.72
C GLN A 1 -10.26 -6.15 20.62
N THR A 2 -9.39 -5.34 20.09
CA THR A 2 -8.87 -4.14 20.77
C THR A 2 -9.94 -3.05 20.68
N GLU A 3 -10.02 -2.17 21.70
CA GLU A 3 -10.89 -1.01 21.64
C GLU A 3 -10.58 -0.21 20.37
N GLY A 4 -11.62 0.21 19.62
CA GLY A 4 -11.48 0.80 18.30
C GLY A 4 -10.63 2.07 18.22
N GLU A 5 -10.35 2.73 19.35
CA GLU A 5 -9.50 3.91 19.47
C GLU A 5 -8.02 3.66 19.08
N PHE A 6 -7.53 2.42 19.17
CA PHE A 6 -6.11 2.10 18.89
C PHE A 6 -5.88 1.42 17.55
N GLY A 7 -6.94 1.06 16.82
CA GLY A 7 -6.86 0.47 15.49
C GLY A 7 -5.84 -0.69 15.40
N SER A 8 -5.09 -0.73 14.29
CA SER A 8 -4.06 -1.74 14.06
C SER A 8 -2.85 -1.63 15.01
N ASN A 9 -2.58 -0.45 15.58
CA ASN A 9 -1.49 -0.25 16.54
C ASN A 9 -1.77 -1.01 17.85
N GLY A 10 -2.99 -0.87 18.38
CA GLY A 10 -3.41 -1.63 19.56
C GLY A 10 -3.42 -3.15 19.33
N ALA A 11 -3.79 -3.60 18.11
CA ALA A 11 -3.73 -5.00 17.76
C ALA A 11 -2.30 -5.56 17.77
N VAL A 12 -1.31 -4.79 17.29
CA VAL A 12 0.11 -5.16 17.33
C VAL A 12 0.59 -5.34 18.77
N GLU A 13 0.30 -4.39 19.65
CA GLU A 13 0.70 -4.46 21.07
C GLU A 13 0.10 -5.67 21.78
N VAL A 14 -1.20 -5.93 21.57
CA VAL A 14 -1.88 -7.10 22.15
C VAL A 14 -1.27 -8.40 21.61
N ALA A 15 -1.01 -8.50 20.31
CA ALA A 15 -0.41 -9.68 19.70
C ALA A 15 1.00 -9.95 20.24
N GLN A 16 1.82 -8.92 20.39
CA GLN A 16 3.18 -9.04 20.98
C GLN A 16 3.11 -9.52 22.43
N ARG A 17 2.21 -8.95 23.24
CA ARG A 17 2.01 -9.35 24.63
C ARG A 17 1.56 -10.82 24.72
N LEU A 18 0.53 -11.21 23.97
CA LEU A 18 0.04 -12.61 23.97
C LEU A 18 1.11 -13.60 23.52
N ALA A 19 1.91 -13.24 22.53
CA ALA A 19 3.01 -14.08 22.07
C ALA A 19 4.06 -14.27 23.16
N ALA A 20 4.44 -13.19 23.85
CA ALA A 20 5.43 -13.26 24.94
C ALA A 20 4.90 -14.04 26.16
N GLU A 21 3.66 -13.78 26.60
CA GLU A 21 3.05 -14.43 27.77
C GLU A 21 2.83 -15.93 27.58
N ASN A 22 2.55 -16.37 26.33
CA ASN A 22 2.19 -17.77 26.04
C ASN A 22 3.27 -18.52 25.25
N GLY A 23 4.45 -17.93 25.01
CA GLY A 23 5.52 -18.55 24.23
C GLY A 23 5.13 -18.82 22.77
N LEU A 24 4.25 -18.00 22.18
CA LEU A 24 3.77 -18.18 20.83
C LEU A 24 4.68 -17.50 19.81
N TYR A 25 4.79 -18.11 18.63
CA TYR A 25 5.46 -17.47 17.50
C TYR A 25 4.56 -16.41 16.85
N MET A 26 5.06 -15.18 16.77
CA MET A 26 4.44 -14.08 16.05
C MET A 26 5.26 -13.74 14.80
N PRO A 27 4.71 -13.90 13.58
CA PRO A 27 5.43 -13.55 12.33
C PRO A 27 5.85 -12.09 12.25
N PHE A 28 5.13 -11.20 12.89
CA PHE A 28 5.37 -9.75 13.00
C PHE A 28 5.79 -9.09 11.69
N GLN A 29 4.87 -9.01 10.76
CA GLN A 29 5.10 -8.50 9.40
C GLN A 29 5.73 -7.11 9.33
N TYR A 30 5.57 -6.28 10.36
CA TYR A 30 6.14 -4.93 10.44
C TYR A 30 7.64 -4.89 10.78
N GLY A 31 8.17 -5.95 11.38
CA GLY A 31 9.57 -6.05 11.80
C GLY A 31 10.33 -7.24 11.23
N ASN A 32 9.64 -8.16 10.55
CA ASN A 32 10.26 -9.38 10.03
C ASN A 32 11.01 -9.10 8.70
N PRO A 33 12.34 -9.33 8.64
CA PRO A 33 13.12 -9.11 7.43
C PRO A 33 12.74 -10.03 6.26
N ALA A 34 12.03 -11.13 6.51
CA ALA A 34 11.51 -11.98 5.46
C ALA A 34 10.49 -11.25 4.57
N ASN A 35 9.77 -10.25 5.11
CA ASN A 35 8.83 -9.46 4.36
C ASN A 35 9.51 -8.68 3.22
N PRO A 36 10.44 -7.74 3.46
CA PRO A 36 11.13 -7.06 2.35
C PRO A 36 11.97 -8.02 1.50
N ARG A 37 12.50 -9.11 2.06
CA ARG A 37 13.24 -10.09 1.28
C ARG A 37 12.39 -10.76 0.21
N ALA A 38 11.14 -11.12 0.51
CA ALA A 38 10.23 -11.71 -0.46
C ALA A 38 9.98 -10.79 -1.67
N HIS A 39 9.87 -9.49 -1.43
CA HIS A 39 9.71 -8.50 -2.50
C HIS A 39 11.01 -8.21 -3.26
N TYR A 40 12.15 -8.33 -2.60
CA TYR A 40 13.45 -8.23 -3.25
C TYR A 40 13.71 -9.40 -4.20
N GLU A 41 13.48 -10.63 -3.73
CA GLU A 41 13.75 -11.89 -4.45
C GLU A 41 12.64 -12.26 -5.47
N GLY A 42 11.44 -11.71 -5.33
CA GLY A 42 10.27 -11.99 -6.18
C GLY A 42 9.80 -10.75 -6.93
N THR A 43 8.97 -9.92 -6.33
CA THR A 43 8.27 -8.80 -6.98
C THR A 43 9.21 -7.90 -7.79
N ALA A 44 10.34 -7.52 -7.22
CA ALA A 44 11.27 -6.62 -7.91
C ALA A 44 12.06 -7.32 -9.02
N GLU A 45 12.37 -8.59 -8.86
CA GLU A 45 12.98 -9.40 -9.94
C GLU A 45 12.04 -9.55 -11.13
N GLU A 46 10.74 -9.76 -10.86
CA GLU A 46 9.72 -9.81 -11.91
C GLU A 46 9.62 -8.47 -12.64
N ILE A 47 9.64 -7.34 -11.92
CA ILE A 47 9.62 -6.01 -12.53
C ILE A 47 10.88 -5.79 -13.39
N VAL A 48 12.07 -6.10 -12.89
CA VAL A 48 13.32 -5.94 -13.64
C VAL A 48 13.34 -6.80 -14.91
N ARG A 49 12.78 -8.02 -14.83
CA ARG A 49 12.70 -8.92 -15.98
C ARG A 49 11.70 -8.43 -17.03
N ASP A 50 10.50 -8.01 -16.58
CA ASP A 50 9.36 -7.76 -17.46
C ASP A 50 9.25 -6.28 -17.90
N CYS A 51 9.89 -5.37 -17.16
CA CYS A 51 9.91 -3.92 -17.41
C CYS A 51 11.27 -3.30 -17.01
N PRO A 52 12.38 -3.69 -17.66
CA PRO A 52 13.73 -3.24 -17.30
C PRO A 52 13.94 -1.72 -17.45
N GLU A 53 13.08 -1.05 -18.24
CA GLU A 53 13.09 0.40 -18.47
C GLU A 53 12.32 1.21 -17.42
N VAL A 54 11.86 0.58 -16.32
CA VAL A 54 11.12 1.29 -15.26
C VAL A 54 11.87 2.52 -14.75
N ASP A 55 11.22 3.69 -14.77
CA ASP A 55 11.79 4.96 -14.28
C ASP A 55 11.25 5.34 -12.90
N VAL A 56 10.01 4.95 -12.61
CA VAL A 56 9.36 5.22 -11.33
C VAL A 56 8.61 3.98 -10.86
N PHE A 57 8.86 3.61 -9.61
CA PHE A 57 8.13 2.56 -8.92
C PHE A 57 7.24 3.19 -7.85
N VAL A 58 5.96 2.80 -7.83
CA VAL A 58 4.97 3.28 -6.85
C VAL A 58 4.36 2.09 -6.12
N ALA A 59 4.37 2.12 -4.80
CA ALA A 59 3.67 1.15 -3.99
C ALA A 59 3.00 1.80 -2.78
N GLY A 60 1.95 1.17 -2.29
CA GLY A 60 1.23 1.61 -1.10
C GLY A 60 2.05 1.41 0.17
N LEU A 61 1.93 2.35 1.11
CA LEU A 61 2.55 2.26 2.41
C LEU A 61 1.62 1.50 3.37
N GLY A 62 2.00 0.28 3.70
CA GLY A 62 1.41 -0.54 4.74
C GLY A 62 2.49 -0.96 5.74
N THR A 63 3.02 -2.17 5.63
CA THR A 63 4.17 -2.61 6.43
C THR A 63 5.49 -2.00 5.97
N GLY A 64 5.56 -1.51 4.75
CA GLY A 64 6.81 -1.07 4.11
C GLY A 64 7.57 -2.17 3.38
N GLY A 65 7.18 -3.45 3.52
CA GLY A 65 7.91 -4.58 2.94
C GLY A 65 8.11 -4.47 1.43
N THR A 66 7.03 -4.20 0.69
CA THR A 66 7.06 -4.02 -0.76
C THR A 66 7.98 -2.87 -1.17
N LEU A 67 7.85 -1.71 -0.50
CA LEU A 67 8.69 -0.55 -0.76
C LEU A 67 10.17 -0.86 -0.49
N MET A 68 10.49 -1.45 0.65
CA MET A 68 11.88 -1.71 1.06
C MET A 68 12.57 -2.77 0.21
N GLY A 69 11.90 -3.89 -0.03
CA GLY A 69 12.44 -4.96 -0.86
C GLY A 69 12.63 -4.52 -2.31
N SER A 70 11.56 -3.93 -2.89
CA SER A 70 11.61 -3.50 -4.28
C SER A 70 12.56 -2.32 -4.49
N SER A 71 12.58 -1.33 -3.60
CA SER A 71 13.53 -0.20 -3.73
C SER A 71 14.97 -0.65 -3.79
N ARG A 72 15.34 -1.61 -2.93
CA ARG A 72 16.70 -2.14 -2.91
C ARG A 72 17.06 -2.77 -4.27
N ARG A 73 16.26 -3.72 -4.74
CA ARG A 73 16.54 -4.46 -5.97
C ARG A 73 16.49 -3.58 -7.22
N LEU A 74 15.50 -2.67 -7.28
CA LEU A 74 15.36 -1.75 -8.40
C LEU A 74 16.54 -0.76 -8.50
N LYS A 75 16.99 -0.22 -7.37
CA LYS A 75 18.16 0.69 -7.36
C LYS A 75 19.50 -0.03 -7.60
N GLU A 76 19.59 -1.32 -7.33
CA GLU A 76 20.72 -2.17 -7.76
C GLU A 76 20.69 -2.40 -9.28
N HIS A 77 19.50 -2.51 -9.89
CA HIS A 77 19.36 -2.60 -11.34
C HIS A 77 19.71 -1.27 -12.02
N ARG A 78 19.11 -0.15 -11.56
CA ARG A 78 19.40 1.18 -12.06
C ARG A 78 19.21 2.23 -10.94
N ALA A 79 20.28 2.90 -10.54
CA ALA A 79 20.32 3.75 -9.35
C ALA A 79 19.39 4.97 -9.41
N ASP A 80 19.03 5.45 -10.59
CA ASP A 80 18.17 6.61 -10.82
C ASP A 80 16.67 6.30 -10.83
N ILE A 81 16.27 5.02 -10.70
CA ILE A 81 14.86 4.65 -10.51
C ILE A 81 14.32 5.33 -9.25
N ARG A 82 13.24 6.06 -9.42
CA ARG A 82 12.58 6.75 -8.31
C ARG A 82 11.57 5.83 -7.63
N VAL A 83 11.61 5.78 -6.31
CA VAL A 83 10.68 5.00 -5.48
C VAL A 83 9.77 5.93 -4.72
N ILE A 84 8.47 5.79 -4.96
CA ILE A 84 7.44 6.66 -4.39
C ILE A 84 6.48 5.82 -3.53
N ALA A 85 6.32 6.22 -2.29
CA ALA A 85 5.30 5.67 -1.41
C ALA A 85 3.96 6.39 -1.62
N CYS A 86 2.88 5.62 -1.79
CA CYS A 86 1.51 6.11 -1.73
C CYS A 86 1.02 5.94 -0.29
N GLU A 87 0.63 7.03 0.35
CA GLU A 87 0.23 7.11 1.76
C GLU A 87 -1.15 7.77 1.87
N PRO A 88 -2.07 7.30 2.72
CA PRO A 88 -3.34 7.99 2.92
C PRO A 88 -3.14 9.34 3.61
N LEU A 89 -4.05 10.26 3.37
CA LEU A 89 -4.14 11.48 4.14
C LEU A 89 -4.40 11.16 5.63
N GLN A 90 -3.84 11.94 6.53
CA GLN A 90 -4.14 11.82 7.95
C GLN A 90 -5.64 12.09 8.18
N GLY A 91 -6.29 11.17 8.91
CA GLY A 91 -7.74 11.26 9.17
C GLY A 91 -8.63 10.88 7.99
N ASP A 92 -8.06 10.41 6.87
CA ASP A 92 -8.79 9.94 5.68
C ASP A 92 -8.25 8.55 5.28
N PRO A 93 -8.65 7.48 6.00
CA PRO A 93 -8.04 6.17 5.87
C PRO A 93 -8.37 5.52 4.54
N VAL A 94 -7.36 4.91 3.91
CA VAL A 94 -7.52 4.06 2.74
C VAL A 94 -7.32 2.60 3.16
N SER A 95 -8.32 1.77 2.94
CA SER A 95 -8.25 0.35 3.31
C SER A 95 -7.00 -0.34 2.76
N GLY A 96 -6.23 -1.00 3.62
CA GLY A 96 -4.98 -1.68 3.28
C GLY A 96 -3.73 -0.79 3.29
N LEU A 97 -3.87 0.51 3.46
CA LEU A 97 -2.76 1.45 3.63
C LEU A 97 -2.66 1.96 5.06
N ARG A 98 -1.54 2.59 5.37
CA ARG A 98 -1.25 3.18 6.68
C ARG A 98 -0.66 4.57 6.52
N SER A 99 -1.09 5.51 7.35
CA SER A 99 -0.42 6.80 7.53
C SER A 99 0.70 6.68 8.56
N LEU A 100 1.85 7.28 8.29
CA LEU A 100 2.93 7.41 9.30
C LEU A 100 2.55 8.41 10.39
N ASP A 101 1.62 9.31 10.10
CA ASP A 101 1.11 10.30 11.07
C ASP A 101 0.22 9.65 12.15
N ASP A 102 -0.16 8.36 11.99
CA ASP A 102 -0.84 7.57 13.02
C ASP A 102 0.08 7.14 14.19
N GLY A 103 1.33 7.61 14.19
CA GLY A 103 2.27 7.43 15.30
C GLY A 103 3.01 6.09 15.32
N PHE A 104 2.81 5.20 14.36
CA PHE A 104 3.54 3.93 14.24
C PHE A 104 4.36 3.88 12.95
N VAL A 105 5.67 3.86 13.08
CA VAL A 105 6.59 3.63 11.96
C VAL A 105 7.03 2.17 11.98
N PRO A 106 6.76 1.38 10.91
CA PRO A 106 7.21 0.00 10.85
C PRO A 106 8.73 -0.13 11.02
N PRO A 107 9.22 -1.04 11.88
CA PRO A 107 10.67 -1.21 12.10
C PRO A 107 11.47 -1.55 10.85
N ILE A 108 10.85 -2.17 9.84
CA ILE A 108 11.53 -2.48 8.57
C ILE A 108 11.60 -1.29 7.60
N LEU A 109 10.88 -0.19 7.88
CA LEU A 109 10.78 0.96 6.99
C LEU A 109 11.96 1.91 7.18
N ASP A 110 12.74 2.09 6.11
CA ASP A 110 13.79 3.10 6.01
C ASP A 110 13.35 4.21 5.04
N LEU A 111 12.94 5.33 5.59
CA LEU A 111 12.45 6.48 4.82
C LEU A 111 13.50 7.08 3.89
N ALA A 112 14.79 6.90 4.16
CA ALA A 112 15.87 7.39 3.30
C ALA A 112 15.94 6.65 1.95
N ARG A 113 15.29 5.50 1.84
CA ARG A 113 15.18 4.75 0.58
C ARG A 113 14.05 5.22 -0.33
N LEU A 114 13.16 6.07 0.18
CA LEU A 114 12.05 6.62 -0.58
C LEU A 114 12.47 7.97 -1.18
N ASP A 115 12.29 8.12 -2.49
CA ASP A 115 12.55 9.40 -3.15
C ASP A 115 11.42 10.42 -2.88
N ARG A 116 10.18 9.92 -2.69
CA ARG A 116 9.02 10.75 -2.29
C ARG A 116 7.94 9.93 -1.58
N LYS A 117 7.11 10.63 -0.80
CA LYS A 117 5.78 10.19 -0.35
C LYS A 117 4.75 11.08 -1.04
N LEU A 118 3.69 10.48 -1.57
CA LEU A 118 2.55 11.20 -2.12
C LEU A 118 1.29 10.79 -1.36
N LEU A 119 0.59 11.79 -0.87
CA LEU A 119 -0.66 11.60 -0.14
C LEU A 119 -1.82 11.38 -1.12
N VAL A 120 -2.75 10.52 -0.76
CA VAL A 120 -3.97 10.18 -1.50
C VAL A 120 -5.16 10.17 -0.56
N GLY A 121 -6.27 10.77 -1.00
CA GLY A 121 -7.55 10.70 -0.31
C GLY A 121 -8.29 9.40 -0.60
N ASN A 122 -9.14 8.97 0.34
CA ASN A 122 -9.95 7.78 0.19
C ASN A 122 -10.89 7.87 -1.03
N ARG A 123 -11.51 9.03 -1.26
CA ARG A 123 -12.36 9.29 -2.43
C ARG A 123 -11.63 9.06 -3.74
N ASP A 124 -10.43 9.59 -3.87
CA ASP A 124 -9.61 9.41 -5.08
C ASP A 124 -9.24 7.94 -5.30
N ALA A 125 -8.95 7.21 -4.22
CA ALA A 125 -8.68 5.78 -4.26
C ALA A 125 -9.90 4.98 -4.73
N ILE A 126 -11.10 5.26 -4.20
CA ILE A 126 -12.36 4.62 -4.58
C ILE A 126 -12.67 4.88 -6.07
N LEU A 127 -12.63 6.14 -6.48
CA LEU A 127 -12.91 6.53 -7.87
C LEU A 127 -11.94 5.86 -8.85
N MET A 128 -10.65 5.84 -8.53
CA MET A 128 -9.66 5.18 -9.39
C MET A 128 -9.84 3.65 -9.41
N THR A 129 -10.23 3.03 -8.29
CA THR A 129 -10.55 1.59 -8.25
C THR A 129 -11.69 1.25 -9.20
N ARG A 130 -12.75 2.05 -9.21
CA ARG A 130 -13.87 1.91 -10.14
C ARG A 130 -13.45 2.08 -11.60
N ARG A 131 -12.60 3.08 -11.86
CA ARG A 131 -12.07 3.33 -13.20
C ARG A 131 -11.22 2.16 -13.71
N LEU A 132 -10.35 1.60 -12.87
CA LEU A 132 -9.57 0.42 -13.21
C LEU A 132 -10.44 -0.74 -13.68
N ALA A 133 -11.56 -1.00 -12.99
CA ALA A 133 -12.48 -2.04 -13.38
C ALA A 133 -13.22 -1.71 -14.69
N ALA A 134 -13.69 -0.47 -14.84
CA ALA A 134 -14.53 -0.06 -15.95
C ALA A 134 -13.75 0.20 -17.25
N GLU A 135 -12.56 0.79 -17.15
CA GLU A 135 -11.76 1.24 -18.30
C GLU A 135 -10.71 0.21 -18.71
N GLU A 136 -10.12 -0.53 -17.74
CA GLU A 136 -9.00 -1.45 -17.99
C GLU A 136 -9.34 -2.92 -17.71
N GLY A 137 -10.54 -3.21 -17.18
CA GLY A 137 -10.93 -4.57 -16.80
C GLY A 137 -10.15 -5.14 -15.59
N ILE A 138 -9.46 -4.30 -14.85
CA ILE A 138 -8.66 -4.70 -13.69
C ILE A 138 -9.52 -4.61 -12.43
N PHE A 139 -9.95 -5.76 -11.91
CA PHE A 139 -10.78 -5.88 -10.73
C PHE A 139 -9.92 -5.98 -9.46
N ALA A 140 -9.57 -4.82 -8.88
CA ALA A 140 -8.61 -4.68 -7.79
C ALA A 140 -9.23 -4.02 -6.54
N GLY A 141 -8.54 -4.07 -5.42
CA GLY A 141 -8.96 -3.42 -4.17
C GLY A 141 -8.63 -1.92 -4.11
N VAL A 142 -9.13 -1.25 -3.05
CA VAL A 142 -9.04 0.21 -2.89
C VAL A 142 -7.60 0.72 -2.80
N SER A 143 -6.71 -0.01 -2.11
CA SER A 143 -5.29 0.34 -2.05
C SER A 143 -4.62 0.35 -3.42
N SER A 144 -5.07 -0.51 -4.33
CA SER A 144 -4.60 -0.53 -5.72
C SER A 144 -5.06 0.73 -6.47
N GLY A 145 -6.31 1.17 -6.23
CA GLY A 145 -6.81 2.45 -6.77
C GLY A 145 -5.96 3.64 -6.29
N ALA A 146 -5.61 3.67 -5.00
CA ALA A 146 -4.72 4.69 -4.44
C ALA A 146 -3.34 4.71 -5.13
N VAL A 147 -2.74 3.53 -5.33
CA VAL A 147 -1.46 3.40 -6.02
C VAL A 147 -1.56 3.88 -7.46
N ILE A 148 -2.57 3.46 -8.22
CA ILE A 148 -2.73 3.85 -9.62
C ILE A 148 -3.11 5.32 -9.76
N HIS A 149 -3.91 5.90 -8.85
CA HIS A 149 -4.12 7.35 -8.79
C HIS A 149 -2.78 8.09 -8.62
N THR A 150 -1.93 7.60 -7.72
CA THR A 150 -0.58 8.16 -7.52
C THR A 150 0.29 8.01 -8.76
N CYS A 151 0.26 6.85 -9.45
CA CYS A 151 0.95 6.65 -10.73
C CYS A 151 0.50 7.66 -11.78
N ALA A 152 -0.80 7.87 -11.94
CA ALA A 152 -1.34 8.84 -12.89
C ALA A 152 -0.88 10.27 -12.59
N ARG A 153 -0.86 10.69 -11.31
CA ARG A 153 -0.33 12.01 -10.89
C ARG A 153 1.15 12.17 -11.19
N VAL A 154 1.94 11.10 -11.06
CA VAL A 154 3.36 11.09 -11.39
C VAL A 154 3.56 11.17 -12.90
N ALA A 155 2.88 10.31 -13.65
CA ALA A 155 2.96 10.25 -15.12
C ALA A 155 2.58 11.58 -15.77
N ALA A 156 1.55 12.25 -15.27
CA ALA A 156 1.11 13.56 -15.76
C ALA A 156 2.19 14.67 -15.65
N ARG A 157 3.23 14.45 -14.84
CA ARG A 157 4.36 15.38 -14.66
C ARG A 157 5.63 14.94 -15.39
N MET A 158 5.56 13.81 -16.10
CA MET A 158 6.67 13.29 -16.89
C MET A 158 6.45 13.59 -18.37
N THR A 159 7.51 13.95 -19.07
CA THR A 159 7.47 14.13 -20.53
C THR A 159 7.63 12.78 -21.26
N ARG A 160 8.27 11.82 -20.61
CA ARG A 160 8.48 10.45 -21.07
C ARG A 160 8.89 9.57 -19.89
N GLY A 161 8.79 8.27 -20.05
CA GLY A 161 9.26 7.27 -19.07
C GLY A 161 8.16 6.30 -18.67
N THR A 162 8.55 5.28 -17.91
CA THR A 162 7.70 4.18 -17.48
C THR A 162 7.46 4.24 -15.98
N VAL A 163 6.18 4.22 -15.59
CA VAL A 163 5.74 4.18 -14.18
C VAL A 163 5.14 2.82 -13.88
N VAL A 164 5.69 2.10 -12.93
CA VAL A 164 5.18 0.81 -12.46
C VAL A 164 4.50 0.99 -11.11
N GLY A 165 3.25 0.56 -11.00
CA GLY A 165 2.46 0.56 -9.76
C GLY A 165 2.05 -0.84 -9.35
N ILE A 166 2.01 -1.10 -8.03
CA ILE A 166 1.60 -2.40 -7.49
C ILE A 166 0.09 -2.45 -7.32
N VAL A 167 -0.54 -3.45 -7.93
CA VAL A 167 -1.93 -3.86 -7.68
C VAL A 167 -1.90 -4.96 -6.63
N CYS A 168 -2.28 -4.62 -5.38
CA CYS A 168 -1.99 -5.45 -4.21
C CYS A 168 -2.93 -6.64 -4.06
N ASP A 169 -4.23 -6.45 -4.33
CA ASP A 169 -5.24 -7.46 -4.09
C ASP A 169 -6.44 -7.35 -5.04
N GLY A 170 -7.26 -8.39 -5.04
CA GLY A 170 -8.43 -8.46 -5.89
C GLY A 170 -9.66 -7.81 -5.30
N GLY A 171 -10.50 -7.24 -6.16
CA GLY A 171 -11.73 -6.55 -5.81
C GLY A 171 -12.78 -7.42 -5.12
N TRP A 172 -12.70 -8.75 -5.26
CA TRP A 172 -13.66 -9.69 -4.63
C TRP A 172 -13.73 -9.57 -3.11
N LYS A 173 -12.65 -9.11 -2.45
CA LYS A 173 -12.63 -8.89 -0.99
C LYS A 173 -13.56 -7.77 -0.54
N TYR A 174 -13.94 -6.88 -1.46
CA TYR A 174 -14.70 -5.66 -1.19
C TYR A 174 -16.13 -5.70 -1.73
N LEU A 175 -16.62 -6.87 -2.18
CA LEU A 175 -17.96 -6.99 -2.76
C LEU A 175 -19.07 -6.58 -1.78
N SER A 176 -18.89 -6.87 -0.48
CA SER A 176 -19.85 -6.52 0.55
C SER A 176 -19.82 -5.04 0.97
N SER A 177 -18.83 -4.28 0.54
CA SER A 177 -18.67 -2.88 0.93
C SER A 177 -19.50 -1.91 0.07
N GLY A 178 -20.09 -2.39 -1.03
CA GLY A 178 -20.76 -1.53 -2.01
C GLY A 178 -19.80 -0.69 -2.87
N LEU A 179 -18.50 -1.01 -2.85
CA LEU A 179 -17.45 -0.25 -3.53
C LEU A 179 -17.76 0.06 -5.00
N TRP A 180 -18.44 -0.85 -5.73
CA TRP A 180 -18.74 -0.68 -7.15
C TRP A 180 -20.18 -0.31 -7.46
N THR A 181 -21.09 -0.41 -6.48
CA THR A 181 -22.55 -0.29 -6.70
C THR A 181 -23.16 0.95 -6.08
N ASP A 182 -22.62 1.37 -4.94
CA ASP A 182 -23.25 2.39 -4.12
C ASP A 182 -22.69 3.78 -4.46
N ASP A 183 -23.35 4.82 -3.99
CA ASP A 183 -22.84 6.18 -4.08
C ASP A 183 -21.47 6.31 -3.38
N VAL A 184 -20.57 7.15 -3.93
CA VAL A 184 -19.21 7.28 -3.40
C VAL A 184 -19.22 7.81 -1.97
N ASP A 185 -20.09 8.81 -1.67
CA ASP A 185 -20.17 9.40 -0.34
C ASP A 185 -20.64 8.34 0.70
N ALA A 186 -21.57 7.46 0.32
CA ALA A 186 -22.02 6.35 1.18
C ALA A 186 -20.92 5.28 1.39
N VAL A 187 -20.00 5.13 0.45
CA VAL A 187 -18.85 4.22 0.61
C VAL A 187 -17.79 4.84 1.51
N GLU A 188 -17.51 6.13 1.36
CA GLU A 188 -16.61 6.87 2.23
C GLU A 188 -17.05 6.81 3.69
N ASP A 189 -18.32 7.12 3.97
CA ASP A 189 -18.89 7.06 5.32
C ASP A 189 -18.73 5.68 5.97
N ARG A 190 -18.83 4.60 5.19
CA ARG A 190 -18.63 3.24 5.70
C ARG A 190 -17.16 2.91 5.97
N VAL A 191 -16.24 3.41 5.18
CA VAL A 191 -14.80 3.22 5.40
C VAL A 191 -14.35 3.92 6.67
N ASP A 192 -14.86 5.14 6.91
CA ASP A 192 -14.53 5.93 8.11
C ASP A 192 -15.09 5.30 9.39
N ASN A 193 -16.23 4.60 9.30
CA ASN A 193 -16.92 4.02 10.44
C ASN A 193 -16.83 2.49 10.53
N GLY A 194 -16.16 1.82 9.61
CA GLY A 194 -16.10 0.37 9.51
C GLY A 194 -14.70 -0.20 9.45
N ILE A 195 -14.54 -1.39 10.02
CA ILE A 195 -13.34 -2.20 9.84
C ILE A 195 -13.60 -3.13 8.65
N PHE A 196 -12.96 -2.86 7.52
CA PHE A 196 -13.00 -3.74 6.35
C PHE A 196 -11.78 -4.67 6.37
N TRP A 197 -12.04 -5.96 6.58
CA TRP A 197 -11.04 -7.04 6.51
C TRP A 197 -11.44 -8.06 5.47
#